data_a6c429aa15f3b62bbcb7a0041e2b08c7
#
_entry.id   a6c429aa15f3b62bbcb7a0041e2b08c7
#
_cell.length_a   1.000
_cell.length_b   1.000
_cell.length_c   1.000
_cell.angle_alpha   90.00
_cell.angle_beta   90.00
_cell.angle_gamma   90.00
#
_symmetry.space_group_name_H-M   'P 1'
#
loop_
_entity.id
_entity.type
_entity.pdbx_description
1 polymer ?
#
loop_
_entity_poly.entity_id
_entity_poly.type
_entity_poly.pdbx_seq_one_letter_code
_entity_poly.pdbx_strand_id
1 'polypeptide(L)'
;MLEIDAISRRYGPVVALADVSFAVEDGSICGFVGPNGAGKTTAMRIILGVLAADDGDVRWDGGQIDGATRARFGYMPEERGLYPKMRVADQLEYFARLHAVPRGDAAAAALRWIERMGLTERARDRVEALSLGNQQRVQLAAALVHDPVALILDEPFSGLDPIGVDVMSEVLRERAGSGVPVLFSSHQLELVERLCDSVAILKAGRLVAFGPVAELRARGGQGAWRVVVDVDGDGTDWIEHVAGARVLEADGRGALVALEDGADEQALLDAARAAGRVVYFAREEPTLTELFKGVIKQ
;
A
#
# COMPACT_ATOMS: atom_id res chain seq x y z
N MET A 1 7.76 16.26 -5.18
CA MET A 1 6.36 15.78 -5.02
C MET A 1 5.82 15.31 -6.36
N LEU A 2 5.12 14.19 -6.41
CA LEU A 2 4.43 13.66 -7.59
C LEU A 2 2.93 13.98 -7.48
N GLU A 3 2.38 14.70 -8.46
CA GLU A 3 0.98 15.14 -8.47
C GLU A 3 0.25 14.51 -9.66
N ILE A 4 -0.91 13.96 -9.39
CA ILE A 4 -1.84 13.42 -10.37
C ILE A 4 -3.07 14.33 -10.34
N ASP A 5 -3.39 14.97 -11.46
CA ASP A 5 -4.42 16.00 -11.55
C ASP A 5 -5.46 15.62 -12.60
N ALA A 6 -6.64 15.22 -12.14
CA ALA A 6 -7.84 14.94 -12.92
C ALA A 6 -7.65 13.93 -14.07
N ILE A 7 -6.73 12.95 -13.92
CA ILE A 7 -6.47 12.02 -15.03
C ILE A 7 -7.69 11.15 -15.34
N SER A 8 -8.00 11.06 -16.62
CA SER A 8 -9.10 10.26 -17.17
C SER A 8 -8.62 9.39 -18.32
N ARG A 9 -9.18 8.18 -18.45
CA ARG A 9 -8.87 7.26 -19.53
C ARG A 9 -10.03 6.34 -19.88
N ARG A 10 -10.30 6.19 -21.17
CA ARG A 10 -11.32 5.29 -21.70
C ARG A 10 -10.73 4.30 -22.71
N TYR A 11 -11.30 3.11 -22.75
CA TYR A 11 -11.04 2.09 -23.76
C TYR A 11 -12.38 1.75 -24.45
N GLY A 12 -12.68 2.41 -25.53
CA GLY A 12 -13.99 2.31 -26.16
C GLY A 12 -15.11 2.69 -25.18
N PRO A 13 -16.07 1.80 -24.87
CA PRO A 13 -17.14 2.09 -23.92
C PRO A 13 -16.71 2.02 -22.45
N VAL A 14 -15.55 1.42 -22.16
CA VAL A 14 -15.09 1.19 -20.80
C VAL A 14 -14.35 2.42 -20.26
N VAL A 15 -14.82 2.96 -19.15
CA VAL A 15 -14.12 4.01 -18.40
C VAL A 15 -13.14 3.35 -17.45
N ALA A 16 -11.83 3.45 -17.76
CA ALA A 16 -10.78 2.89 -16.91
C ALA A 16 -10.39 3.84 -15.78
N LEU A 17 -10.42 5.16 -16.05
CA LEU A 17 -10.20 6.21 -15.05
C LEU A 17 -11.14 7.38 -15.36
N ALA A 18 -11.64 8.02 -14.32
CA ALA A 18 -12.52 9.19 -14.43
C ALA A 18 -12.18 10.19 -13.32
N ASP A 19 -11.51 11.28 -13.70
CA ASP A 19 -11.20 12.42 -12.82
C ASP A 19 -10.46 11.99 -11.53
N VAL A 20 -9.34 11.28 -11.70
CA VAL A 20 -8.54 10.78 -10.58
C VAL A 20 -7.47 11.79 -10.23
N SER A 21 -7.53 12.32 -8.99
CA SER A 21 -6.57 13.32 -8.48
C SER A 21 -6.07 12.92 -7.10
N PHE A 22 -4.74 12.85 -6.94
CA PHE A 22 -4.05 12.65 -5.67
C PHE A 22 -2.59 13.07 -5.80
N ALA A 23 -1.89 13.15 -4.66
CA ALA A 23 -0.46 13.49 -4.65
C ALA A 23 0.32 12.49 -3.80
N VAL A 24 1.61 12.32 -4.14
CA VAL A 24 2.57 11.57 -3.34
C VAL A 24 3.67 12.55 -2.90
N GLU A 25 3.70 12.84 -1.63
CA GLU A 25 4.66 13.77 -1.03
C GLU A 25 6.08 13.20 -1.09
N ASP A 26 7.07 14.09 -1.16
CA ASP A 26 8.47 13.68 -1.05
C ASP A 26 8.72 13.01 0.29
N GLY A 27 9.44 11.91 0.26
CA GLY A 27 9.73 11.15 1.47
C GLY A 27 8.56 10.35 2.04
N SER A 28 7.44 10.24 1.33
CA SER A 28 6.27 9.49 1.78
C SER A 28 6.03 8.22 0.96
N ILE A 29 5.35 7.27 1.58
CA ILE A 29 4.87 6.05 0.96
C ILE A 29 3.35 6.13 0.81
N CYS A 30 2.86 6.12 -0.42
CA CYS A 30 1.44 6.12 -0.74
C CYS A 30 0.98 4.73 -1.24
N GLY A 31 0.02 4.15 -0.55
CA GLY A 31 -0.65 2.92 -0.98
C GLY A 31 -1.75 3.23 -2.01
N PHE A 32 -1.72 2.55 -3.16
CA PHE A 32 -2.73 2.67 -4.20
C PHE A 32 -3.59 1.41 -4.23
N VAL A 33 -4.74 1.45 -3.58
CA VAL A 33 -5.57 0.27 -3.32
C VAL A 33 -6.88 0.28 -4.10
N GLY A 34 -7.40 -0.90 -4.37
CA GLY A 34 -8.66 -1.08 -5.07
C GLY A 34 -8.79 -2.50 -5.61
N PRO A 35 -10.01 -2.95 -5.94
CA PRO A 35 -10.22 -4.27 -6.51
C PRO A 35 -9.53 -4.42 -7.87
N ASN A 36 -9.41 -5.66 -8.34
CA ASN A 36 -8.91 -5.90 -9.70
C ASN A 36 -9.82 -5.23 -10.73
N GLY A 37 -9.19 -4.58 -11.73
CA GLY A 37 -9.91 -3.81 -12.72
C GLY A 37 -10.35 -2.40 -12.26
N ALA A 38 -9.97 -1.96 -11.06
CA ALA A 38 -10.30 -0.60 -10.58
C ALA A 38 -9.57 0.52 -11.35
N GLY A 39 -8.53 0.21 -12.15
CA GLY A 39 -7.78 1.20 -12.93
C GLY A 39 -6.37 1.47 -12.41
N LYS A 40 -5.89 0.80 -11.35
CA LYS A 40 -4.58 1.03 -10.73
C LYS A 40 -3.43 0.99 -11.73
N THR A 41 -3.26 -0.12 -12.45
CA THR A 41 -2.21 -0.28 -13.47
C THR A 41 -2.34 0.74 -14.59
N THR A 42 -3.57 1.13 -15.00
CA THR A 42 -3.81 2.18 -15.98
C THR A 42 -3.27 3.54 -15.49
N ALA A 43 -3.57 3.91 -14.25
CA ALA A 43 -3.05 5.14 -13.65
C ALA A 43 -1.52 5.13 -13.55
N MET A 44 -0.91 4.05 -13.10
CA MET A 44 0.55 3.90 -13.03
C MET A 44 1.21 4.02 -14.41
N ARG A 45 0.62 3.43 -15.46
CA ARG A 45 1.12 3.56 -16.84
C ARG A 45 1.02 5.00 -17.36
N ILE A 46 0.00 5.76 -16.95
CA ILE A 46 -0.12 7.19 -17.28
C ILE A 46 0.97 8.00 -16.55
N ILE A 47 1.19 7.76 -15.26
CA ILE A 47 2.24 8.40 -14.48
C ILE A 47 3.61 8.20 -15.13
N LEU A 48 3.88 6.98 -15.58
CA LEU A 48 5.13 6.61 -16.26
C LEU A 48 5.22 7.11 -17.71
N GLY A 49 4.12 7.65 -18.26
CA GLY A 49 4.07 8.10 -19.66
C GLY A 49 4.07 6.98 -20.71
N VAL A 50 3.88 5.73 -20.28
CA VAL A 50 3.71 4.57 -21.17
C VAL A 50 2.34 4.62 -21.85
N LEU A 51 1.37 5.26 -21.19
CA LEU A 51 0.02 5.47 -21.67
C LEU A 51 -0.31 6.97 -21.56
N ALA A 52 -0.91 7.55 -22.61
CA ALA A 52 -1.44 8.90 -22.53
C ALA A 52 -2.78 8.92 -21.77
N ALA A 53 -3.00 9.93 -20.93
CA ALA A 53 -4.35 10.24 -20.45
C ALA A 53 -5.20 10.81 -21.59
N ASP A 54 -6.53 10.64 -21.50
CA ASP A 54 -7.46 11.32 -22.41
C ASP A 54 -7.73 12.74 -21.92
N ASP A 55 -7.64 12.98 -20.58
CA ASP A 55 -7.75 14.27 -19.92
C ASP A 55 -6.96 14.26 -18.61
N GLY A 56 -6.58 15.44 -18.11
CA GLY A 56 -5.79 15.63 -16.92
C GLY A 56 -4.29 15.49 -17.16
N ASP A 57 -3.52 15.79 -16.13
CA ASP A 57 -2.05 15.86 -16.18
C ASP A 57 -1.39 15.13 -15.03
N VAL A 58 -0.10 14.77 -15.23
CA VAL A 58 0.80 14.33 -14.18
C VAL A 58 1.93 15.35 -14.07
N ARG A 59 2.19 15.83 -12.85
CA ARG A 59 3.20 16.85 -12.56
C ARG A 59 4.26 16.34 -11.61
N TRP A 60 5.45 16.89 -11.73
CA TRP A 60 6.57 16.67 -10.84
C TRP A 60 7.08 18.01 -10.34
N ASP A 61 7.09 18.22 -9.02
CA ASP A 61 7.49 19.48 -8.38
C ASP A 61 6.78 20.71 -8.97
N GLY A 62 5.45 20.57 -9.20
CA GLY A 62 4.60 21.61 -9.77
C GLY A 62 4.75 21.82 -11.28
N GLY A 63 5.74 21.18 -11.93
CA GLY A 63 5.99 21.27 -13.37
C GLY A 63 5.43 20.07 -14.16
N GLN A 64 5.25 20.25 -15.48
CA GLN A 64 4.91 19.13 -16.37
C GLN A 64 6.07 18.13 -16.44
N ILE A 65 5.74 16.83 -16.37
CA ILE A 65 6.75 15.77 -16.46
C ILE A 65 7.17 15.55 -17.91
N ASP A 66 8.47 15.70 -18.18
CA ASP A 66 9.06 15.31 -19.45
C ASP A 66 9.61 13.87 -19.46
N GLY A 67 10.05 13.41 -20.62
CA GLY A 67 10.64 12.07 -20.77
C GLY A 67 11.95 11.90 -19.98
N ALA A 68 12.72 12.95 -19.77
CA ALA A 68 13.97 12.91 -19.01
C ALA A 68 13.70 12.71 -17.52
N THR A 69 12.70 13.37 -16.98
CA THR A 69 12.25 13.19 -15.61
C THR A 69 11.70 11.77 -15.39
N ARG A 70 10.84 11.27 -16.30
CA ARG A 70 10.30 9.90 -16.22
C ARG A 70 11.38 8.82 -16.32
N ALA A 71 12.44 9.05 -17.10
CA ALA A 71 13.57 8.12 -17.19
C ALA A 71 14.32 7.94 -15.85
N ARG A 72 14.12 8.84 -14.90
CA ARG A 72 14.67 8.78 -13.54
C ARG A 72 13.74 8.10 -12.54
N PHE A 73 12.52 7.68 -12.95
CA PHE A 73 11.62 6.95 -12.09
C PHE A 73 12.00 5.48 -12.05
N GLY A 74 11.88 4.86 -10.88
CA GLY A 74 11.95 3.42 -10.73
C GLY A 74 10.57 2.79 -10.94
N TYR A 75 10.50 1.83 -11.82
CA TYR A 75 9.26 1.14 -12.13
C TYR A 75 9.37 -0.37 -11.90
N MET A 76 8.41 -0.91 -11.20
CA MET A 76 8.23 -2.34 -11.02
C MET A 76 6.83 -2.73 -11.53
N PRO A 77 6.71 -3.39 -12.68
CA PRO A 77 5.42 -3.87 -13.19
C PRO A 77 4.92 -5.10 -12.42
N GLU A 78 3.60 -5.33 -12.41
CA GLU A 78 2.97 -6.53 -11.86
C GLU A 78 3.46 -7.80 -12.58
N GLU A 79 3.53 -7.75 -13.92
CA GLU A 79 4.14 -8.82 -14.72
C GLU A 79 5.66 -8.71 -14.67
N ARG A 80 6.33 -9.86 -14.51
CA ARG A 80 7.79 -9.87 -14.38
C ARG A 80 8.47 -9.43 -15.68
N GLY A 81 9.05 -8.23 -15.66
CA GLY A 81 9.84 -7.66 -16.75
C GLY A 81 11.30 -8.17 -16.80
N LEU A 82 11.60 -9.29 -16.14
CA LEU A 82 12.95 -9.83 -16.05
C LEU A 82 13.27 -10.77 -17.22
N TYR A 83 14.54 -10.79 -17.65
CA TYR A 83 15.05 -11.73 -18.65
C TYR A 83 15.38 -13.08 -18.00
N PRO A 84 14.60 -14.16 -18.22
CA PRO A 84 14.71 -15.40 -17.45
C PRO A 84 16.09 -16.06 -17.53
N LYS A 85 16.75 -15.99 -18.70
CA LYS A 85 18.04 -16.64 -18.96
C LYS A 85 19.26 -15.82 -18.55
N MET A 86 19.08 -14.55 -18.18
CA MET A 86 20.18 -13.73 -17.67
C MET A 86 20.48 -14.10 -16.21
N ARG A 87 21.75 -13.92 -15.81
CA ARG A 87 22.13 -14.00 -14.41
C ARG A 87 21.66 -12.74 -13.65
N VAL A 88 21.40 -12.88 -12.37
CA VAL A 88 20.92 -11.78 -11.53
C VAL A 88 21.85 -10.56 -11.62
N ALA A 89 23.15 -10.75 -11.41
CA ALA A 89 24.12 -9.64 -11.45
C ALA A 89 24.19 -8.98 -12.83
N ASP A 90 24.27 -9.79 -13.89
CA ASP A 90 24.36 -9.28 -15.28
C ASP A 90 23.12 -8.46 -15.65
N GLN A 91 21.95 -8.89 -15.15
CA GLN A 91 20.69 -8.22 -15.43
C GLN A 91 20.57 -6.88 -14.70
N LEU A 92 20.94 -6.82 -13.42
CA LEU A 92 20.93 -5.57 -12.68
C LEU A 92 21.94 -4.56 -13.25
N GLU A 93 23.14 -5.00 -13.61
CA GLU A 93 24.11 -4.16 -14.32
C GLU A 93 23.53 -3.64 -15.65
N TYR A 94 22.86 -4.50 -16.41
CA TYR A 94 22.22 -4.14 -17.66
C TYR A 94 21.15 -3.06 -17.46
N PHE A 95 20.25 -3.21 -16.48
CA PHE A 95 19.23 -2.20 -16.18
C PHE A 95 19.84 -0.88 -15.70
N ALA A 96 20.86 -0.91 -14.84
CA ALA A 96 21.58 0.29 -14.44
C ALA A 96 22.12 1.06 -15.65
N ARG A 97 22.72 0.34 -16.61
CA ARG A 97 23.25 0.94 -17.84
C ARG A 97 22.17 1.47 -18.78
N LEU A 98 20.99 0.86 -18.84
CA LEU A 98 19.85 1.40 -19.58
C LEU A 98 19.39 2.76 -19.05
N HIS A 99 19.57 2.99 -17.74
CA HIS A 99 19.34 4.28 -17.09
C HIS A 99 20.58 5.18 -17.05
N ALA A 100 21.52 5.00 -18.00
CA ALA A 100 22.71 5.79 -18.18
C ALA A 100 23.69 5.80 -16.99
N VAL A 101 23.62 4.84 -16.07
CA VAL A 101 24.66 4.66 -15.02
C VAL A 101 25.97 4.24 -15.70
N PRO A 102 27.11 4.88 -15.44
CA PRO A 102 28.40 4.54 -16.01
C PRO A 102 28.76 3.08 -15.73
N ARG A 103 29.46 2.42 -16.66
CA ARG A 103 29.73 0.96 -16.60
C ARG A 103 30.38 0.51 -15.28
N GLY A 104 31.35 1.29 -14.78
CA GLY A 104 32.02 0.96 -13.51
C GLY A 104 31.08 1.03 -12.31
N ASP A 105 30.21 2.04 -12.29
CA ASP A 105 29.24 2.28 -11.22
C ASP A 105 28.05 1.32 -11.28
N ALA A 106 27.66 0.91 -12.50
CA ALA A 106 26.56 -0.02 -12.72
C ALA A 106 26.82 -1.39 -12.07
N ALA A 107 28.04 -1.93 -12.23
CA ALA A 107 28.44 -3.20 -11.60
C ALA A 107 28.42 -3.06 -10.06
N ALA A 108 28.95 -1.96 -9.52
CA ALA A 108 28.95 -1.70 -8.09
C ALA A 108 27.53 -1.50 -7.54
N ALA A 109 26.66 -0.80 -8.26
CA ALA A 109 25.25 -0.63 -7.91
C ALA A 109 24.52 -1.98 -7.90
N ALA A 110 24.72 -2.81 -8.92
CA ALA A 110 24.13 -4.14 -8.98
C ALA A 110 24.52 -5.00 -7.76
N LEU A 111 25.80 -5.02 -7.38
CA LEU A 111 26.26 -5.78 -6.22
C LEU A 111 25.68 -5.25 -4.90
N ARG A 112 25.62 -3.94 -4.69
CA ARG A 112 24.99 -3.34 -3.50
C ARG A 112 23.52 -3.75 -3.36
N TRP A 113 22.76 -3.71 -4.47
CA TRP A 113 21.33 -4.09 -4.41
C TRP A 113 21.13 -5.60 -4.25
N ILE A 114 22.02 -6.43 -4.82
CA ILE A 114 22.02 -7.88 -4.58
C ILE A 114 22.21 -8.17 -3.08
N GLU A 115 23.19 -7.53 -2.45
CA GLU A 115 23.46 -7.68 -1.02
C GLU A 115 22.28 -7.19 -0.19
N ARG A 116 21.76 -5.98 -0.46
CA ARG A 116 20.63 -5.39 0.27
C ARG A 116 19.35 -6.23 0.18
N MET A 117 19.14 -6.93 -0.94
CA MET A 117 18.01 -7.83 -1.15
C MET A 117 18.23 -9.25 -0.61
N GLY A 118 19.38 -9.53 0.00
CA GLY A 118 19.71 -10.88 0.51
C GLY A 118 19.91 -11.92 -0.61
N LEU A 119 20.42 -11.50 -1.77
CA LEU A 119 20.58 -12.34 -2.97
C LEU A 119 22.04 -12.65 -3.30
N THR A 120 22.99 -12.41 -2.40
CA THR A 120 24.44 -12.52 -2.62
C THR A 120 24.84 -13.90 -3.14
N GLU A 121 24.32 -14.98 -2.55
CA GLU A 121 24.59 -16.35 -2.99
C GLU A 121 23.94 -16.70 -4.33
N ARG A 122 22.96 -15.92 -4.77
CA ARG A 122 22.20 -16.10 -6.02
C ARG A 122 22.64 -15.17 -7.15
N ALA A 123 23.65 -14.33 -6.91
CA ALA A 123 24.11 -13.33 -7.88
C ALA A 123 24.47 -13.91 -9.27
N ARG A 124 24.96 -15.15 -9.30
CA ARG A 124 25.36 -15.86 -10.52
C ARG A 124 24.28 -16.79 -11.08
N ASP A 125 23.19 -16.99 -10.37
CA ASP A 125 22.09 -17.85 -10.80
C ASP A 125 21.31 -17.15 -11.93
N ARG A 126 20.71 -17.96 -12.82
CA ARG A 126 19.75 -17.43 -13.79
C ARG A 126 18.47 -17.06 -13.08
N VAL A 127 17.80 -15.99 -13.54
CA VAL A 127 16.56 -15.53 -12.94
C VAL A 127 15.48 -16.61 -12.92
N GLU A 128 15.37 -17.42 -13.98
CA GLU A 128 14.42 -18.54 -14.06
C GLU A 128 14.63 -19.63 -13.00
N ALA A 129 15.84 -19.73 -12.43
CA ALA A 129 16.17 -20.71 -11.40
C ALA A 129 15.79 -20.24 -9.98
N LEU A 130 15.41 -18.98 -9.82
CA LEU A 130 15.04 -18.40 -8.54
C LEU A 130 13.58 -18.73 -8.16
N SER A 131 13.31 -18.81 -6.84
CA SER A 131 11.93 -18.79 -6.33
C SER A 131 11.21 -17.51 -6.73
N LEU A 132 9.86 -17.55 -6.73
CA LEU A 132 9.03 -16.40 -7.06
C LEU A 132 9.38 -15.17 -6.21
N GLY A 133 9.55 -15.35 -4.89
CA GLY A 133 9.94 -14.28 -3.98
C GLY A 133 11.33 -13.70 -4.28
N ASN A 134 12.31 -14.52 -4.64
CA ASN A 134 13.62 -14.02 -5.04
C ASN A 134 13.57 -13.27 -6.38
N GLN A 135 12.76 -13.72 -7.35
CA GLN A 135 12.53 -12.98 -8.59
C GLN A 135 11.88 -11.61 -8.29
N GLN A 136 10.96 -11.53 -7.34
CA GLN A 136 10.33 -10.29 -6.90
C GLN A 136 11.36 -9.32 -6.30
N ARG A 137 12.28 -9.83 -5.47
CA ARG A 137 13.40 -9.03 -4.92
C ARG A 137 14.35 -8.54 -6.02
N VAL A 138 14.65 -9.36 -7.03
CA VAL A 138 15.45 -8.93 -8.20
C VAL A 138 14.72 -7.83 -8.97
N GLN A 139 13.42 -7.94 -9.12
CA GLN A 139 12.60 -6.94 -9.84
C GLN A 139 12.58 -5.59 -9.11
N LEU A 140 12.45 -5.58 -7.78
CA LEU A 140 12.58 -4.35 -7.01
C LEU A 140 14.01 -3.79 -7.09
N ALA A 141 15.05 -4.65 -7.00
CA ALA A 141 16.45 -4.22 -7.18
C ALA A 141 16.66 -3.55 -8.54
N ALA A 142 16.05 -4.10 -9.62
CA ALA A 142 16.12 -3.51 -10.96
C ALA A 142 15.45 -2.11 -11.02
N ALA A 143 14.34 -1.91 -10.31
CA ALA A 143 13.69 -0.60 -10.21
C ALA A 143 14.52 0.43 -9.40
N LEU A 144 15.44 -0.03 -8.55
CA LEU A 144 16.23 0.79 -7.64
C LEU A 144 17.67 1.03 -8.10
N VAL A 145 18.19 0.21 -9.02
CA VAL A 145 19.64 0.13 -9.33
C VAL A 145 20.23 1.43 -9.88
N HIS A 146 19.42 2.30 -10.48
CA HIS A 146 19.82 3.57 -11.06
C HIS A 146 19.58 4.78 -10.14
N ASP A 147 19.29 4.53 -8.85
CA ASP A 147 19.02 5.55 -7.84
C ASP A 147 17.87 6.50 -8.23
N PRO A 148 16.64 5.99 -8.36
CA PRO A 148 15.50 6.74 -8.86
C PRO A 148 15.05 7.86 -7.94
N VAL A 149 14.45 8.91 -8.54
CA VAL A 149 13.88 10.07 -7.81
C VAL A 149 12.42 9.83 -7.37
N ALA A 150 11.74 8.83 -7.93
CA ALA A 150 10.41 8.36 -7.53
C ALA A 150 10.30 6.86 -7.78
N LEU A 151 9.47 6.17 -7.01
CA LEU A 151 9.19 4.72 -7.18
C LEU A 151 7.71 4.51 -7.47
N ILE A 152 7.43 3.80 -8.57
CA ILE A 152 6.08 3.39 -8.98
C ILE A 152 6.08 1.85 -9.06
N LEU A 153 5.41 1.19 -8.13
CA LEU A 153 5.52 -0.25 -7.95
C LEU A 153 4.13 -0.90 -8.02
N ASP A 154 3.94 -1.79 -8.99
CA ASP A 154 2.66 -2.49 -9.18
C ASP A 154 2.74 -3.88 -8.50
N GLU A 155 1.95 -4.07 -7.42
CA GLU A 155 1.88 -5.28 -6.58
C GLU A 155 3.27 -5.81 -6.11
N PRO A 156 4.16 -4.97 -5.53
CA PRO A 156 5.54 -5.35 -5.24
C PRO A 156 5.67 -6.49 -4.23
N PHE A 157 4.68 -6.70 -3.36
CA PHE A 157 4.71 -7.71 -2.30
C PHE A 157 4.06 -9.03 -2.69
N SER A 158 3.57 -9.14 -3.92
CA SER A 158 2.88 -10.36 -4.39
C SER A 158 3.81 -11.57 -4.39
N GLY A 159 3.38 -12.68 -3.76
CA GLY A 159 4.13 -13.95 -3.74
C GLY A 159 5.36 -13.97 -2.84
N LEU A 160 5.52 -12.99 -1.95
CA LEU A 160 6.58 -12.98 -0.94
C LEU A 160 6.16 -13.75 0.31
N ASP A 161 7.14 -14.37 0.95
CA ASP A 161 7.05 -14.83 2.33
C ASP A 161 7.16 -13.65 3.33
N PRO A 162 6.83 -13.82 4.62
CA PRO A 162 6.91 -12.74 5.59
C PRO A 162 8.29 -12.08 5.69
N ILE A 163 9.36 -12.86 5.58
CA ILE A 163 10.74 -12.34 5.59
C ILE A 163 10.99 -11.44 4.37
N GLY A 164 10.50 -11.87 3.21
CA GLY A 164 10.57 -11.08 1.97
C GLY A 164 9.82 -9.76 2.07
N VAL A 165 8.63 -9.78 2.67
CA VAL A 165 7.83 -8.59 2.92
C VAL A 165 8.59 -7.61 3.83
N ASP A 166 9.21 -8.09 4.90
CA ASP A 166 9.95 -7.24 5.84
C ASP A 166 11.17 -6.59 5.17
N VAL A 167 11.99 -7.37 4.44
CA VAL A 167 13.17 -6.84 3.71
C VAL A 167 12.75 -5.77 2.71
N MET A 168 11.70 -6.01 1.92
CA MET A 168 11.25 -5.04 0.93
C MET A 168 10.62 -3.80 1.58
N SER A 169 9.89 -3.97 2.68
CA SER A 169 9.32 -2.85 3.44
C SER A 169 10.40 -1.94 4.02
N GLU A 170 11.49 -2.51 4.56
CA GLU A 170 12.64 -1.75 5.03
C GLU A 170 13.28 -0.94 3.91
N VAL A 171 13.50 -1.55 2.74
CA VAL A 171 14.07 -0.86 1.57
C VAL A 171 13.18 0.31 1.13
N LEU A 172 11.86 0.13 1.08
CA LEU A 172 10.95 1.23 0.71
C LEU A 172 10.95 2.34 1.75
N ARG A 173 11.00 2.01 3.06
CA ARG A 173 11.13 3.02 4.12
C ARG A 173 12.46 3.79 4.04
N GLU A 174 13.57 3.10 3.75
CA GLU A 174 14.87 3.74 3.54
C GLU A 174 14.83 4.72 2.36
N ARG A 175 14.20 4.31 1.24
CA ARG A 175 14.08 5.19 0.08
C ARG A 175 13.18 6.39 0.36
N ALA A 176 12.03 6.18 1.00
CA ALA A 176 11.18 7.27 1.44
C ALA A 176 11.92 8.19 2.42
N GLY A 177 12.59 7.64 3.44
CA GLY A 177 13.38 8.43 4.40
C GLY A 177 14.52 9.24 3.77
N SER A 178 14.97 8.89 2.54
CA SER A 178 15.90 9.69 1.74
C SER A 178 15.24 10.76 0.86
N GLY A 179 13.92 10.98 0.99
CA GLY A 179 13.16 11.98 0.26
C GLY A 179 12.48 11.48 -1.03
N VAL A 180 12.61 10.18 -1.37
CA VAL A 180 12.02 9.62 -2.58
C VAL A 180 10.54 9.30 -2.37
N PRO A 181 9.59 9.89 -3.12
CA PRO A 181 8.18 9.48 -3.07
C PRO A 181 8.00 8.06 -3.62
N VAL A 182 7.21 7.26 -2.91
CA VAL A 182 6.92 5.87 -3.26
C VAL A 182 5.41 5.70 -3.44
N LEU A 183 4.99 5.29 -4.63
CA LEU A 183 3.63 4.87 -4.93
C LEU A 183 3.63 3.36 -5.21
N PHE A 184 2.89 2.58 -4.44
CA PHE A 184 2.73 1.17 -4.76
C PHE A 184 1.29 0.70 -4.72
N SER A 185 0.91 -0.17 -5.65
CA SER A 185 -0.38 -0.83 -5.60
C SER A 185 -0.35 -2.05 -4.68
N SER A 186 -1.46 -2.30 -4.00
CA SER A 186 -1.67 -3.53 -3.25
C SER A 186 -3.15 -3.85 -3.07
N HIS A 187 -3.45 -5.13 -2.95
CA HIS A 187 -4.73 -5.64 -2.47
C HIS A 187 -4.65 -6.08 -0.99
N GLN A 188 -3.47 -6.05 -0.37
CA GLN A 188 -3.22 -6.40 1.03
C GLN A 188 -3.32 -5.16 1.92
N LEU A 189 -4.54 -4.85 2.39
CA LEU A 189 -4.83 -3.62 3.14
C LEU A 189 -4.08 -3.53 4.47
N GLU A 190 -3.85 -4.65 5.15
CA GLU A 190 -3.07 -4.71 6.39
C GLU A 190 -1.61 -4.27 6.19
N LEU A 191 -1.02 -4.65 5.05
CA LEU A 191 0.32 -4.21 4.69
C LEU A 191 0.35 -2.71 4.37
N VAL A 192 -0.64 -2.21 3.63
CA VAL A 192 -0.79 -0.78 3.32
C VAL A 192 -0.93 0.03 4.61
N GLU A 193 -1.77 -0.43 5.55
CA GLU A 193 -1.97 0.21 6.85
C GLU A 193 -0.67 0.29 7.68
N ARG A 194 0.16 -0.74 7.62
CA ARG A 194 1.43 -0.83 8.35
C ARG A 194 2.58 -0.03 7.72
N LEU A 195 2.57 0.10 6.38
CA LEU A 195 3.72 0.63 5.62
C LEU A 195 3.51 2.05 5.13
N CYS A 196 2.28 2.44 4.81
CA CYS A 196 2.01 3.69 4.11
C CYS A 196 1.71 4.86 5.05
N ASP A 197 2.14 6.05 4.64
CA ASP A 197 1.78 7.32 5.27
C ASP A 197 0.39 7.77 4.79
N SER A 198 0.09 7.56 3.50
CA SER A 198 -1.18 7.91 2.87
C SER A 198 -1.70 6.76 2.01
N VAL A 199 -2.99 6.80 1.70
CA VAL A 199 -3.62 5.82 0.81
C VAL A 199 -4.59 6.50 -0.14
N ALA A 200 -4.54 6.07 -1.41
CA ALA A 200 -5.51 6.41 -2.44
C ALA A 200 -6.34 5.17 -2.77
N ILE A 201 -7.66 5.25 -2.54
CA ILE A 201 -8.59 4.14 -2.75
C ILE A 201 -9.33 4.34 -4.06
N LEU A 202 -9.18 3.39 -4.98
CA LEU A 202 -9.78 3.40 -6.31
C LEU A 202 -10.90 2.37 -6.43
N LYS A 203 -12.06 2.77 -6.98
CA LYS A 203 -13.20 1.90 -7.29
C LYS A 203 -13.79 2.28 -8.64
N ALA A 204 -13.88 1.32 -9.55
CA ALA A 204 -14.48 1.51 -10.88
C ALA A 204 -13.94 2.77 -11.61
N GLY A 205 -12.62 2.97 -11.57
CA GLY A 205 -11.94 4.09 -12.22
C GLY A 205 -12.03 5.44 -11.50
N ARG A 206 -12.62 5.51 -10.32
CA ARG A 206 -12.77 6.75 -9.55
C ARG A 206 -12.03 6.67 -8.23
N LEU A 207 -11.46 7.79 -7.80
CA LEU A 207 -10.92 7.92 -6.48
C LEU A 207 -12.07 8.09 -5.47
N VAL A 208 -12.20 7.17 -4.53
CA VAL A 208 -13.28 7.18 -3.54
C VAL A 208 -12.82 7.66 -2.17
N ALA A 209 -11.53 7.59 -1.89
CA ALA A 209 -10.90 8.18 -0.72
C ALA A 209 -9.42 8.44 -0.98
N PHE A 210 -8.88 9.51 -0.40
CA PHE A 210 -7.44 9.82 -0.38
C PHE A 210 -7.10 10.60 0.89
N GLY A 211 -5.96 10.28 1.48
CA GLY A 211 -5.41 11.02 2.63
C GLY A 211 -4.50 10.16 3.49
N PRO A 212 -3.98 10.75 4.60
CA PRO A 212 -3.21 10.02 5.60
C PRO A 212 -3.98 8.82 6.15
N VAL A 213 -3.30 7.68 6.29
CA VAL A 213 -3.91 6.44 6.79
C VAL A 213 -4.60 6.66 8.14
N ALA A 214 -3.93 7.37 9.06
CA ALA A 214 -4.48 7.67 10.38
C ALA A 214 -5.78 8.50 10.32
N GLU A 215 -5.84 9.52 9.43
CA GLU A 215 -7.05 10.35 9.27
C GLU A 215 -8.21 9.57 8.66
N LEU A 216 -7.92 8.73 7.65
CA LEU A 216 -8.97 7.92 7.02
C LEU A 216 -9.54 6.92 8.02
N ARG A 217 -8.71 6.31 8.88
CA ARG A 217 -9.17 5.46 9.97
C ARG A 217 -10.06 6.24 10.96
N ALA A 218 -9.62 7.41 11.38
CA ALA A 218 -10.39 8.25 12.29
C ALA A 218 -11.75 8.70 11.69
N ARG A 219 -11.84 8.94 10.38
CA ARG A 219 -13.08 9.30 9.67
C ARG A 219 -14.02 8.11 9.44
N GLY A 220 -13.52 6.90 9.50
CA GLY A 220 -14.27 5.68 9.15
C GLY A 220 -15.31 5.22 10.16
N GLY A 221 -15.49 5.92 11.24
CA GLY A 221 -16.51 5.67 12.24
C GLY A 221 -16.06 6.14 13.63
N GLN A 222 -17.04 6.40 14.48
CA GLN A 222 -16.79 6.50 15.91
C GLN A 222 -16.11 5.21 16.36
N GLY A 223 -14.92 5.34 17.00
CA GLY A 223 -14.18 4.19 17.46
C GLY A 223 -15.08 3.23 18.22
N ALA A 224 -15.06 1.98 17.84
CA ALA A 224 -15.78 0.95 18.57
C ALA A 224 -14.95 0.52 19.79
N TRP A 225 -15.62 0.00 20.80
CA TRP A 225 -14.97 -0.53 21.99
C TRP A 225 -14.93 -2.04 21.93
N ARG A 226 -13.72 -2.62 21.92
CA ARG A 226 -13.57 -4.06 22.12
C ARG A 226 -13.63 -4.34 23.60
N VAL A 227 -14.64 -5.11 24.00
CA VAL A 227 -14.85 -5.49 25.40
C VAL A 227 -14.87 -7.00 25.50
N VAL A 228 -13.98 -7.56 26.35
CA VAL A 228 -13.97 -8.99 26.66
C VAL A 228 -14.18 -9.13 28.17
N VAL A 229 -15.28 -9.80 28.53
CA VAL A 229 -15.65 -10.06 29.92
C VAL A 229 -15.72 -11.55 30.17
N ASP A 230 -15.08 -12.01 31.22
CA ASP A 230 -15.13 -13.39 31.67
C ASP A 230 -16.42 -13.57 32.48
N VAL A 231 -17.45 -14.13 31.83
CA VAL A 231 -18.77 -14.35 32.41
C VAL A 231 -19.20 -15.80 32.18
N ASP A 232 -20.03 -16.33 33.09
CA ASP A 232 -20.69 -17.60 32.91
C ASP A 232 -21.90 -17.45 31.94
N GLY A 233 -21.74 -17.85 30.67
CA GLY A 233 -22.82 -17.81 29.68
C GLY A 233 -22.51 -17.02 28.40
N ASP A 234 -23.52 -16.79 27.55
CA ASP A 234 -23.43 -15.98 26.29
C ASP A 234 -23.40 -14.48 26.61
N GLY A 235 -22.29 -14.04 27.04
CA GLY A 235 -21.82 -12.88 27.78
C GLY A 235 -22.07 -11.47 27.22
N THR A 236 -23.01 -11.16 26.34
CA THR A 236 -23.17 -9.81 25.76
C THR A 236 -24.50 -9.10 26.08
N ASP A 237 -25.44 -9.77 26.73
CA ASP A 237 -26.79 -9.22 27.06
C ASP A 237 -26.73 -7.96 27.95
N TRP A 238 -25.68 -7.85 28.77
CA TRP A 238 -25.44 -6.67 29.61
C TRP A 238 -25.22 -5.39 28.81
N ILE A 239 -24.76 -5.48 27.54
CA ILE A 239 -24.50 -4.32 26.67
C ILE A 239 -25.81 -3.64 26.27
N GLU A 240 -26.92 -4.39 26.12
CA GLU A 240 -28.23 -3.84 25.78
C GLU A 240 -28.76 -2.87 26.83
N HIS A 241 -28.24 -2.89 28.06
CA HIS A 241 -28.63 -2.04 29.16
C HIS A 241 -27.77 -0.77 29.23
N VAL A 242 -26.77 -0.58 28.35
CA VAL A 242 -25.94 0.61 28.31
C VAL A 242 -26.53 1.59 27.31
N ALA A 243 -26.91 2.76 27.77
CA ALA A 243 -27.53 3.80 26.96
C ALA A 243 -26.58 4.25 25.82
N GLY A 244 -27.06 4.22 24.59
CA GLY A 244 -26.28 4.59 23.39
C GLY A 244 -25.24 3.56 22.96
N ALA A 245 -25.20 2.36 23.56
CA ALA A 245 -24.35 1.27 23.14
C ALA A 245 -25.05 0.37 22.12
N ARG A 246 -24.33 -0.03 21.08
CA ARG A 246 -24.79 -0.98 20.06
C ARG A 246 -23.72 -2.00 19.76
N VAL A 247 -24.05 -3.28 19.88
CA VAL A 247 -23.17 -4.37 19.49
C VAL A 247 -23.02 -4.37 17.96
N LEU A 248 -21.79 -4.30 17.49
CA LEU A 248 -21.43 -4.43 16.07
C LEU A 248 -21.10 -5.89 15.72
N GLU A 249 -20.36 -6.55 16.61
CA GLU A 249 -19.90 -7.91 16.47
C GLU A 249 -19.77 -8.57 17.85
N ALA A 250 -20.11 -9.84 17.97
CA ALA A 250 -19.90 -10.63 19.18
C ALA A 250 -19.36 -12.01 18.81
N ASP A 251 -18.33 -12.50 19.55
CA ASP A 251 -17.65 -13.77 19.31
C ASP A 251 -17.81 -14.79 20.46
N GLY A 252 -18.81 -14.60 21.32
CA GLY A 252 -19.13 -15.46 22.48
C GLY A 252 -18.23 -15.25 23.70
N ARG A 253 -17.11 -14.52 23.60
CA ARG A 253 -16.25 -14.12 24.72
C ARG A 253 -16.06 -12.63 24.81
N GLY A 254 -16.35 -11.89 23.73
CA GLY A 254 -16.21 -10.45 23.64
C GLY A 254 -17.19 -9.85 22.67
N ALA A 255 -17.27 -8.53 22.71
CA ALA A 255 -18.08 -7.77 21.78
C ALA A 255 -17.29 -6.54 21.28
N LEU A 256 -17.56 -6.18 20.03
CA LEU A 256 -17.22 -4.88 19.48
C LEU A 256 -18.46 -4.00 19.61
N VAL A 257 -18.36 -2.91 20.38
CA VAL A 257 -19.48 -2.07 20.77
C VAL A 257 -19.28 -0.66 20.23
N ALA A 258 -20.21 -0.18 19.41
CA ALA A 258 -20.27 1.24 19.05
C ALA A 258 -21.02 2.02 20.13
N LEU A 259 -20.51 3.18 20.46
CA LEU A 259 -21.19 4.17 21.30
C LEU A 259 -21.70 5.32 20.42
N GLU A 260 -22.93 5.77 20.67
CA GLU A 260 -23.50 6.97 20.04
C GLU A 260 -22.74 8.23 20.49
N ASP A 261 -22.86 9.32 19.70
CA ASP A 261 -22.23 10.60 20.05
C ASP A 261 -22.73 11.11 21.43
N GLY A 262 -21.75 11.29 22.33
CA GLY A 262 -22.03 11.75 23.70
C GLY A 262 -22.38 10.64 24.68
N ALA A 263 -22.38 9.35 24.26
CA ALA A 263 -22.50 8.25 25.21
C ALA A 263 -21.20 8.10 26.03
N ASP A 264 -21.38 7.72 27.31
CA ASP A 264 -20.28 7.63 28.28
C ASP A 264 -19.61 6.26 28.22
N GLU A 265 -18.34 6.25 27.81
CA GLU A 265 -17.52 5.02 27.80
C GLU A 265 -17.29 4.47 29.22
N GLN A 266 -17.35 5.30 30.26
CA GLN A 266 -17.24 4.83 31.63
C GLN A 266 -18.48 4.01 32.03
N ALA A 267 -19.66 4.39 31.54
CA ALA A 267 -20.87 3.60 31.73
C ALA A 267 -20.77 2.21 31.10
N LEU A 268 -20.15 2.11 29.91
CA LEU A 268 -19.86 0.83 29.26
C LEU A 268 -18.87 -0.02 30.09
N LEU A 269 -17.81 0.60 30.62
CA LEU A 269 -16.84 -0.09 31.46
C LEU A 269 -17.46 -0.55 32.79
N ASP A 270 -18.28 0.28 33.42
CA ASP A 270 -18.92 -0.07 34.67
C ASP A 270 -19.96 -1.19 34.51
N ALA A 271 -20.70 -1.18 33.39
CA ALA A 271 -21.57 -2.30 33.03
C ALA A 271 -20.79 -3.59 32.78
N ALA A 272 -19.66 -3.51 32.08
CA ALA A 272 -18.77 -4.65 31.88
C ALA A 272 -18.25 -5.24 33.21
N ARG A 273 -17.87 -4.38 34.17
CA ARG A 273 -17.43 -4.80 35.52
C ARG A 273 -18.56 -5.43 36.33
N ALA A 274 -19.78 -4.92 36.17
CA ALA A 274 -20.94 -5.49 36.85
C ALA A 274 -21.34 -6.85 36.29
N ALA A 275 -21.10 -7.08 34.98
CA ALA A 275 -21.36 -8.34 34.33
C ALA A 275 -20.34 -9.43 34.70
N GLY A 276 -19.06 -9.08 34.92
CA GLY A 276 -18.04 -10.03 35.27
C GLY A 276 -16.62 -9.44 35.30
N ARG A 277 -15.62 -10.35 35.25
CA ARG A 277 -14.22 -9.92 35.20
C ARG A 277 -13.87 -9.38 33.84
N VAL A 278 -13.57 -8.08 33.72
CA VAL A 278 -13.07 -7.47 32.49
C VAL A 278 -11.67 -7.96 32.19
N VAL A 279 -11.52 -8.65 31.06
CA VAL A 279 -10.24 -9.19 30.56
C VAL A 279 -9.59 -8.20 29.59
N TYR A 280 -10.42 -7.52 28.78
CA TYR A 280 -9.95 -6.54 27.81
C TYR A 280 -10.99 -5.44 27.63
N PHE A 281 -10.53 -4.20 27.60
CA PHE A 281 -11.34 -3.01 27.33
C PHE A 281 -10.46 -1.98 26.64
N ALA A 282 -10.67 -1.78 25.34
CA ALA A 282 -9.93 -0.82 24.56
C ALA A 282 -10.78 -0.25 23.42
N ARG A 283 -10.49 0.99 23.08
CA ARG A 283 -11.06 1.61 21.89
C ARG A 283 -10.33 1.02 20.67
N GLU A 284 -11.08 0.44 19.75
CA GLU A 284 -10.60 0.00 18.46
C GLU A 284 -10.97 1.02 17.39
N GLU A 285 -10.00 1.53 16.69
CA GLU A 285 -10.23 2.29 15.48
C GLU A 285 -10.46 1.31 14.32
N PRO A 286 -11.39 1.64 13.40
CA PRO A 286 -11.62 0.76 12.25
C PRO A 286 -10.34 0.57 11.45
N THR A 287 -10.12 -0.65 10.99
CA THR A 287 -9.02 -0.98 10.07
C THR A 287 -9.31 -0.44 8.67
N LEU A 288 -8.26 -0.24 7.86
CA LEU A 288 -8.45 0.08 6.44
C LEU A 288 -9.30 -0.98 5.73
N THR A 289 -9.24 -2.24 6.18
CA THR A 289 -10.05 -3.34 5.63
C THR A 289 -11.54 -3.14 5.87
N GLU A 290 -11.93 -2.68 7.04
CA GLU A 290 -13.33 -2.37 7.37
C GLU A 290 -13.84 -1.16 6.60
N LEU A 291 -13.03 -0.10 6.52
CA LEU A 291 -13.32 1.07 5.71
C LEU A 291 -13.50 0.72 4.24
N PHE A 292 -12.59 -0.07 3.69
CA PHE A 292 -12.63 -0.53 2.30
C PHE A 292 -13.89 -1.34 2.01
N LYS A 293 -14.29 -2.27 2.91
CA LYS A 293 -15.54 -3.02 2.79
C LYS A 293 -16.77 -2.09 2.79
N GLY A 294 -16.77 -1.05 3.63
CA GLY A 294 -17.84 -0.05 3.69
C GLY A 294 -17.97 0.75 2.39
N VAL A 295 -16.84 1.21 1.83
CA VAL A 295 -16.78 1.99 0.60
C VAL A 295 -17.12 1.13 -0.65
N ILE A 296 -16.74 -0.14 -0.66
CA ILE A 296 -17.03 -1.04 -1.81
C ILE A 296 -18.48 -1.49 -1.83
N LYS A 297 -19.16 -1.62 -0.69
CA LYS A 297 -20.57 -2.07 -0.61
C LYS A 297 -21.57 -0.97 -1.00
N GLN A 298 -21.19 0.30 -0.99
CA GLN A 298 -21.96 1.42 -1.53
C GLN A 298 -21.76 1.54 -3.05
#